data_ee9133ee45f64dd950474564df45654f
#
_entry.id   ee9133ee45f64dd950474564df45654f
#
_cell.length_a   1.000
_cell.length_b   1.000
_cell.length_c   1.000
_cell.angle_alpha   90.00
_cell.angle_beta   90.00
_cell.angle_gamma   90.00
#
_symmetry.space_group_name_H-M   'P 1'
#
loop_
_entity.id
_entity.type
_entity.pdbx_description
1 polymer ?
#
loop_
_entity_poly.entity_id
_entity_poly.type
_entity_poly.pdbx_seq_one_letter_code
_entity_poly.pdbx_strand_id
1 'polypeptide(L)'
;VFSEVAPGTYALTPVSNLLRSDVPGSLRAMAVMVTTPSHWLPWGRLEETLRKGISVAEDVFGKPLWDYFKDNHEEAAWFNGAMTSFSGLTASVVAEAYDFQGVQKIVDIGGGHGFFLSTLLRKAAGAEGMLYDLPQVIQTMPRLDDDVAKRITADSGDFFRAVPEGGDLYTLKHIIHDWADDQCRQILTNIRNAMVEGGRVLIVDAVLPPQSSPDAGFLMDMNMLAMTPGGCERTEK
;
A
#
# COMPACT_ATOMS: atom_id res chain seq x y z
N VAL A 1 20.74 8.58 -14.71
CA VAL A 1 20.43 8.71 -13.28
C VAL A 1 21.53 9.50 -12.56
N PHE A 2 22.81 9.22 -12.79
CA PHE A 2 23.96 9.99 -12.29
C PHE A 2 24.54 10.87 -13.41
N SER A 3 25.21 11.96 -13.05
CA SER A 3 25.89 12.85 -13.99
C SER A 3 27.41 12.58 -13.93
N GLU A 4 28.05 12.28 -15.05
CA GLU A 4 29.48 12.20 -15.11
C GLU A 4 30.04 13.63 -15.18
N VAL A 5 30.83 14.02 -14.18
CA VAL A 5 31.42 15.37 -14.06
C VAL A 5 32.87 15.42 -14.43
N ALA A 6 33.56 14.29 -14.48
CA ALA A 6 34.87 14.05 -15.01
C ALA A 6 35.00 12.55 -15.37
N PRO A 7 35.94 12.13 -16.20
CA PRO A 7 36.14 10.74 -16.57
C PRO A 7 36.16 9.81 -15.35
N GLY A 8 35.13 8.91 -15.23
CA GLY A 8 34.99 7.99 -14.12
C GLY A 8 34.51 8.60 -12.80
N THR A 9 34.18 9.90 -12.78
CA THR A 9 33.69 10.62 -11.59
C THR A 9 32.22 11.03 -11.77
N TYR A 10 31.36 10.60 -10.87
CA TYR A 10 29.91 10.81 -10.97
C TYR A 10 29.40 11.68 -9.83
N ALA A 11 28.46 12.58 -10.16
CA ALA A 11 27.71 13.38 -9.20
C ALA A 11 26.25 12.92 -9.12
N LEU A 12 25.61 13.21 -8.01
CA LEU A 12 24.19 13.03 -7.85
C LEU A 12 23.39 13.99 -8.74
N THR A 13 22.29 13.50 -9.26
CA THR A 13 21.24 14.30 -9.89
C THR A 13 20.02 14.36 -8.96
N PRO A 14 19.01 15.21 -9.22
CA PRO A 14 17.75 15.16 -8.47
C PRO A 14 17.13 13.75 -8.42
N VAL A 15 17.21 12.98 -9.51
CA VAL A 15 16.69 11.61 -9.58
C VAL A 15 17.52 10.65 -8.72
N SER A 16 18.84 10.64 -8.85
CA SER A 16 19.68 9.75 -8.04
C SER A 16 19.72 10.14 -6.56
N ASN A 17 19.45 11.40 -6.23
CA ASN A 17 19.32 11.82 -4.84
C ASN A 17 18.15 11.10 -4.13
N LEU A 18 17.07 10.78 -4.84
CA LEU A 18 15.95 9.99 -4.29
C LEU A 18 16.30 8.54 -3.95
N LEU A 19 17.46 8.02 -4.43
CA LEU A 19 17.93 6.68 -4.09
C LEU A 19 18.75 6.62 -2.78
N ARG A 20 18.99 7.75 -2.15
CA ARG A 20 19.67 7.81 -0.85
C ARG A 20 18.71 7.36 0.26
N SER A 21 19.27 6.75 1.32
CA SER A 21 18.51 6.30 2.48
C SER A 21 18.18 7.41 3.49
N ASP A 22 18.89 8.56 3.39
CA ASP A 22 18.90 9.64 4.37
C ASP A 22 18.20 10.92 3.88
N VAL A 23 17.31 10.79 2.88
CA VAL A 23 16.53 11.92 2.35
C VAL A 23 15.04 11.71 2.54
N PRO A 24 14.27 12.76 2.84
CA PRO A 24 12.81 12.69 2.82
C PRO A 24 12.30 12.28 1.44
N GLY A 25 11.29 11.42 1.38
CA GLY A 25 10.72 10.94 0.12
C GLY A 25 11.64 9.99 -0.66
N SER A 26 12.60 9.34 0.01
CA SER A 26 13.47 8.34 -0.61
C SER A 26 12.67 7.25 -1.31
N LEU A 27 13.02 6.96 -2.55
CA LEU A 27 12.48 5.86 -3.35
C LEU A 27 13.43 4.64 -3.36
N ARG A 28 14.44 4.61 -2.48
CA ARG A 28 15.41 3.52 -2.43
C ARG A 28 14.75 2.17 -2.21
N ALA A 29 13.82 2.09 -1.25
CA ALA A 29 13.13 0.84 -0.96
C ALA A 29 12.32 0.34 -2.17
N MET A 30 11.65 1.24 -2.89
CA MET A 30 10.95 0.93 -4.14
C MET A 30 11.92 0.40 -5.21
N ALA A 31 13.05 1.08 -5.43
CA ALA A 31 14.04 0.66 -6.41
C ALA A 31 14.65 -0.71 -6.09
N VAL A 32 14.83 -1.04 -4.81
CA VAL A 32 15.29 -2.37 -4.39
C VAL A 32 14.18 -3.41 -4.57
N MET A 33 12.98 -3.14 -4.06
CA MET A 33 11.83 -4.05 -4.11
C MET A 33 11.58 -4.57 -5.53
N VAL A 34 11.53 -3.71 -6.55
CA VAL A 34 11.24 -4.13 -7.93
C VAL A 34 12.31 -5.05 -8.51
N THR A 35 13.48 -5.17 -7.89
CA THR A 35 14.56 -6.07 -8.29
C THR A 35 14.67 -7.32 -7.41
N THR A 36 13.87 -7.44 -6.34
CA THR A 36 13.84 -8.65 -5.51
C THR A 36 13.20 -9.82 -6.25
N PRO A 37 13.54 -11.06 -5.89
CA PRO A 37 12.90 -12.25 -6.44
C PRO A 37 11.37 -12.23 -6.33
N SER A 38 10.82 -11.74 -5.21
CA SER A 38 9.38 -11.65 -4.99
C SER A 38 8.66 -10.76 -6.02
N HIS A 39 9.36 -9.82 -6.65
CA HIS A 39 8.77 -8.96 -7.66
C HIS A 39 9.21 -9.36 -9.08
N TRP A 40 10.51 -9.62 -9.25
CA TRP A 40 11.09 -9.87 -10.56
C TRP A 40 10.67 -11.20 -11.20
N LEU A 41 10.56 -12.27 -10.40
CA LEU A 41 10.27 -13.60 -10.94
C LEU A 41 8.86 -13.71 -11.55
N PRO A 42 7.77 -13.23 -10.92
CA PRO A 42 6.44 -13.21 -11.56
C PRO A 42 6.44 -12.35 -12.83
N TRP A 43 7.08 -11.19 -12.84
CA TRP A 43 7.22 -10.35 -14.02
C TRP A 43 7.99 -11.05 -15.14
N GLY A 44 9.01 -11.85 -14.81
CA GLY A 44 9.74 -12.68 -15.79
C GLY A 44 8.88 -13.72 -16.47
N ARG A 45 7.71 -14.05 -15.91
CA ARG A 45 6.71 -14.98 -16.46
C ARG A 45 5.43 -14.28 -16.94
N LEU A 46 5.48 -12.97 -17.19
CA LEU A 46 4.31 -12.19 -17.61
C LEU A 46 3.62 -12.73 -18.86
N GLU A 47 4.38 -13.26 -19.84
CA GLU A 47 3.78 -13.90 -21.04
C GLU A 47 2.86 -15.08 -20.65
N GLU A 48 3.25 -15.89 -19.67
CA GLU A 48 2.44 -16.99 -19.19
C GLU A 48 1.19 -16.49 -18.45
N THR A 49 1.33 -15.47 -17.62
CA THR A 49 0.22 -14.76 -16.96
C THR A 49 -0.79 -14.27 -17.99
N LEU A 50 -0.34 -13.58 -19.04
CA LEU A 50 -1.21 -13.08 -20.11
C LEU A 50 -1.93 -14.19 -20.88
N ARG A 51 -1.26 -15.32 -21.12
CA ARG A 51 -1.89 -16.49 -21.79
C ARG A 51 -2.94 -17.18 -20.92
N LYS A 52 -2.69 -17.25 -19.61
CA LYS A 52 -3.61 -17.87 -18.64
C LYS A 52 -4.75 -16.95 -18.23
N GLY A 53 -4.55 -15.63 -18.30
CA GLY A 53 -5.47 -14.61 -17.75
C GLY A 53 -5.50 -14.56 -16.23
N ILE A 54 -4.51 -15.20 -15.56
CA ILE A 54 -4.34 -15.20 -14.10
C ILE A 54 -2.86 -15.11 -13.74
N SER A 55 -2.55 -14.52 -12.57
CA SER A 55 -1.18 -14.45 -12.05
C SER A 55 -0.57 -15.85 -11.90
N VAL A 56 0.71 -15.95 -12.21
CA VAL A 56 1.55 -17.15 -11.94
C VAL A 56 2.45 -16.95 -10.70
N ALA A 57 2.25 -15.92 -9.92
CA ALA A 57 3.06 -15.63 -8.74
C ALA A 57 3.04 -16.78 -7.72
N GLU A 58 1.87 -17.38 -7.46
CA GLU A 58 1.77 -18.55 -6.58
C GLU A 58 2.52 -19.77 -7.12
N ASP A 59 2.52 -19.99 -8.44
CA ASP A 59 3.33 -21.04 -9.06
C ASP A 59 4.84 -20.78 -8.90
N VAL A 60 5.25 -19.49 -8.87
CA VAL A 60 6.64 -19.08 -8.68
C VAL A 60 7.08 -19.31 -7.23
N PHE A 61 6.25 -18.95 -6.26
CA PHE A 61 6.60 -18.98 -4.84
C PHE A 61 6.22 -20.30 -4.14
N GLY A 62 5.35 -21.10 -4.76
CA GLY A 62 4.76 -22.31 -4.17
C GLY A 62 3.72 -22.00 -3.07
N LYS A 63 3.34 -20.74 -2.90
CA LYS A 63 2.38 -20.25 -1.91
C LYS A 63 1.95 -18.81 -2.26
N PRO A 64 0.85 -18.29 -1.66
CA PRO A 64 0.46 -16.88 -1.78
C PRO A 64 1.60 -15.92 -1.37
N LEU A 65 1.66 -14.75 -2.00
CA LEU A 65 2.71 -13.75 -1.78
C LEU A 65 2.83 -13.34 -0.29
N TRP A 66 1.71 -13.15 0.39
CA TRP A 66 1.70 -12.75 1.79
C TRP A 66 2.24 -13.85 2.73
N ASP A 67 2.06 -15.13 2.37
CA ASP A 67 2.67 -16.26 3.08
C ASP A 67 4.16 -16.41 2.73
N TYR A 68 4.56 -16.08 1.49
CA TYR A 68 5.96 -16.02 1.10
C TYR A 68 6.73 -15.01 1.95
N PHE A 69 6.16 -13.83 2.20
CA PHE A 69 6.79 -12.79 3.03
C PHE A 69 6.92 -13.19 4.52
N LYS A 70 6.14 -14.13 5.03
CA LYS A 70 6.32 -14.65 6.40
C LYS A 70 7.66 -15.38 6.56
N ASP A 71 8.15 -16.00 5.50
CA ASP A 71 9.40 -16.76 5.51
C ASP A 71 10.59 -15.96 4.94
N ASN A 72 10.32 -14.86 4.23
CA ASN A 72 11.32 -14.05 3.54
C ASN A 72 11.33 -12.62 4.07
N HIS A 73 11.78 -12.47 5.32
CA HIS A 73 11.70 -11.21 6.08
C HIS A 73 12.46 -10.05 5.44
N GLU A 74 13.57 -10.30 4.74
CA GLU A 74 14.33 -9.24 4.07
C GLU A 74 13.52 -8.65 2.90
N GLU A 75 12.93 -9.51 2.06
CA GLU A 75 12.09 -9.06 0.95
C GLU A 75 10.81 -8.38 1.46
N ALA A 76 10.20 -8.90 2.54
CA ALA A 76 9.07 -8.27 3.22
C ALA A 76 9.43 -6.87 3.73
N ALA A 77 10.64 -6.68 4.29
CA ALA A 77 11.11 -5.37 4.75
C ALA A 77 11.27 -4.37 3.59
N TRP A 78 11.80 -4.81 2.44
CA TRP A 78 11.88 -3.98 1.24
C TRP A 78 10.49 -3.62 0.70
N PHE A 79 9.57 -4.59 0.66
CA PHE A 79 8.19 -4.35 0.28
C PHE A 79 7.51 -3.31 1.18
N ASN A 80 7.55 -3.50 2.51
CA ASN A 80 6.94 -2.56 3.46
C ASN A 80 7.55 -1.16 3.37
N GLY A 81 8.88 -1.07 3.21
CA GLY A 81 9.57 0.20 2.99
C GLY A 81 9.16 0.88 1.67
N ALA A 82 8.98 0.11 0.61
CA ALA A 82 8.51 0.61 -0.69
C ALA A 82 7.07 1.14 -0.58
N MET A 83 6.18 0.43 0.10
CA MET A 83 4.80 0.88 0.34
C MET A 83 4.76 2.16 1.19
N THR A 84 5.64 2.29 2.17
CA THR A 84 5.80 3.53 2.94
C THR A 84 6.25 4.69 2.05
N SER A 85 7.25 4.48 1.19
CA SER A 85 7.72 5.49 0.24
C SER A 85 6.63 5.92 -0.74
N PHE A 86 5.88 4.95 -1.26
CA PHE A 86 4.76 5.19 -2.18
C PHE A 86 3.62 5.96 -1.50
N SER A 87 3.33 5.62 -0.24
CA SER A 87 2.37 6.36 0.58
C SER A 87 2.76 7.84 0.73
N GLY A 88 4.07 8.13 0.84
CA GLY A 88 4.56 9.51 0.93
C GLY A 88 4.20 10.39 -0.25
N LEU A 89 3.99 9.82 -1.44
CA LEU A 89 3.61 10.56 -2.65
C LEU A 89 2.14 10.97 -2.67
N THR A 90 1.26 10.19 -2.04
CA THR A 90 -0.19 10.34 -2.14
C THR A 90 -0.86 10.78 -0.85
N ALA A 91 -0.31 10.43 0.32
CA ALA A 91 -0.95 10.64 1.60
C ALA A 91 -1.29 12.10 1.89
N SER A 92 -0.37 13.03 1.57
CA SER A 92 -0.60 14.47 1.78
C SER A 92 -1.69 15.00 0.86
N VAL A 93 -1.73 14.57 -0.40
CA VAL A 93 -2.75 14.97 -1.36
C VAL A 93 -4.13 14.51 -0.90
N VAL A 94 -4.25 13.25 -0.46
CA VAL A 94 -5.51 12.73 0.08
C VAL A 94 -5.92 13.46 1.35
N ALA A 95 -4.97 13.72 2.26
CA ALA A 95 -5.25 14.44 3.50
C ALA A 95 -5.69 15.90 3.29
N GLU A 96 -5.28 16.54 2.18
CA GLU A 96 -5.75 17.88 1.79
C GLU A 96 -7.10 17.83 1.08
N ALA A 97 -7.39 16.77 0.32
CA ALA A 97 -8.60 16.66 -0.48
C ALA A 97 -9.83 16.17 0.31
N TYR A 98 -9.62 15.41 1.39
CA TYR A 98 -10.70 14.81 2.15
C TYR A 98 -11.15 15.68 3.32
N ASP A 99 -12.48 15.81 3.51
CA ASP A 99 -13.06 16.52 4.65
C ASP A 99 -13.19 15.59 5.88
N PHE A 100 -12.38 15.87 6.90
CA PHE A 100 -12.38 15.16 8.18
C PHE A 100 -13.32 15.73 9.23
N GLN A 101 -14.18 16.70 8.87
CA GLN A 101 -15.12 17.27 9.83
C GLN A 101 -16.00 16.18 10.45
N GLY A 102 -16.02 16.14 11.78
CA GLY A 102 -16.81 15.18 12.56
C GLY A 102 -16.18 13.80 12.72
N VAL A 103 -15.03 13.51 12.09
CA VAL A 103 -14.33 12.24 12.26
C VAL A 103 -13.76 12.14 13.67
N GLN A 104 -14.09 11.06 14.38
CA GLN A 104 -13.64 10.76 15.74
C GLN A 104 -12.62 9.61 15.77
N LYS A 105 -12.82 8.57 14.92
CA LYS A 105 -11.97 7.39 14.89
C LYS A 105 -11.73 6.91 13.46
N ILE A 106 -10.46 6.98 13.03
CA ILE A 106 -10.00 6.42 11.75
C ILE A 106 -9.47 5.02 11.97
N VAL A 107 -9.98 4.05 11.21
CA VAL A 107 -9.47 2.67 11.18
C VAL A 107 -8.80 2.43 9.83
N ASP A 108 -7.47 2.28 9.83
CA ASP A 108 -6.67 2.08 8.62
C ASP A 108 -6.41 0.59 8.41
N ILE A 109 -7.11 0.02 7.43
CA ILE A 109 -7.11 -1.42 7.12
C ILE A 109 -5.99 -1.73 6.13
N GLY A 110 -5.08 -2.65 6.51
CA GLY A 110 -3.86 -2.90 5.74
C GLY A 110 -2.93 -1.68 5.77
N GLY A 111 -2.89 -0.97 6.90
CA GLY A 111 -2.22 0.33 7.01
C GLY A 111 -0.70 0.29 7.06
N GLY A 112 -0.09 -0.91 6.96
CA GLY A 112 1.35 -1.10 6.92
C GLY A 112 2.04 -0.52 8.16
N HIS A 113 3.00 0.35 7.93
CA HIS A 113 3.75 1.04 8.99
C HIS A 113 3.06 2.29 9.56
N GLY A 114 1.79 2.55 9.23
CA GLY A 114 1.00 3.65 9.78
C GLY A 114 1.31 5.04 9.23
N PHE A 115 2.11 5.15 8.16
CA PHE A 115 2.46 6.44 7.57
C PHE A 115 1.23 7.20 7.06
N PHE A 116 0.33 6.49 6.36
CA PHE A 116 -0.90 7.06 5.83
C PHE A 116 -1.80 7.54 6.97
N LEU A 117 -2.11 6.66 7.92
CA LEU A 117 -2.91 6.99 9.10
C LEU A 117 -2.35 8.21 9.86
N SER A 118 -1.02 8.25 10.08
CA SER A 118 -0.35 9.37 10.74
C SER A 118 -0.57 10.69 10.00
N THR A 119 -0.52 10.65 8.66
CA THR A 119 -0.74 11.83 7.83
C THR A 119 -2.19 12.32 7.91
N LEU A 120 -3.17 11.40 7.89
CA LEU A 120 -4.58 11.75 8.04
C LEU A 120 -4.87 12.34 9.42
N LEU A 121 -4.31 11.76 10.49
CA LEU A 121 -4.51 12.24 11.86
C LEU A 121 -3.94 13.65 12.11
N ARG A 122 -2.91 14.07 11.37
CA ARG A 122 -2.43 15.46 11.44
C ARG A 122 -3.48 16.45 10.93
N LYS A 123 -4.35 16.04 10.01
CA LYS A 123 -5.48 16.84 9.50
C LYS A 123 -6.75 16.67 10.32
N ALA A 124 -7.03 15.46 10.76
CA ALA A 124 -8.17 15.12 11.62
C ALA A 124 -7.85 15.45 13.08
N ALA A 125 -7.91 16.73 13.45
CA ALA A 125 -7.63 17.18 14.80
C ALA A 125 -8.60 16.55 15.81
N GLY A 126 -8.08 15.89 16.85
CA GLY A 126 -8.87 15.24 17.88
C GLY A 126 -9.33 13.81 17.55
N ALA A 127 -9.17 13.34 16.33
CA ALA A 127 -9.48 11.96 15.99
C ALA A 127 -8.43 10.99 16.56
N GLU A 128 -8.90 9.78 16.92
CA GLU A 128 -8.07 8.63 17.25
C GLU A 128 -7.83 7.78 16.01
N GLY A 129 -6.72 7.05 15.98
CA GLY A 129 -6.36 6.12 14.92
C GLY A 129 -6.25 4.69 15.41
N MET A 130 -6.79 3.76 14.63
CA MET A 130 -6.57 2.34 14.77
C MET A 130 -5.84 1.85 13.53
N LEU A 131 -4.59 1.41 13.69
CA LEU A 131 -3.83 0.75 12.64
C LEU A 131 -4.11 -0.74 12.69
N TYR A 132 -4.52 -1.33 11.58
CA TYR A 132 -4.82 -2.76 11.49
C TYR A 132 -4.12 -3.39 10.31
N ASP A 133 -3.30 -4.43 10.59
CA ASP A 133 -2.56 -5.15 9.56
C ASP A 133 -2.24 -6.59 10.04
N LEU A 134 -1.54 -7.36 9.23
CA LEU A 134 -1.07 -8.69 9.59
C LEU A 134 -0.12 -8.63 10.79
N PRO A 135 -0.08 -9.67 11.67
CA PRO A 135 0.75 -9.66 12.87
C PRO A 135 2.23 -9.38 12.60
N GLN A 136 2.79 -9.92 11.52
CA GLN A 136 4.20 -9.72 11.15
C GLN A 136 4.49 -8.28 10.71
N VAL A 137 3.51 -7.56 10.15
CA VAL A 137 3.64 -6.15 9.77
C VAL A 137 3.62 -5.28 11.02
N ILE A 138 2.66 -5.49 11.90
CA ILE A 138 2.55 -4.73 13.17
C ILE A 138 3.78 -4.92 14.05
N GLN A 139 4.34 -6.14 14.13
CA GLN A 139 5.56 -6.43 14.91
C GLN A 139 6.80 -5.70 14.39
N THR A 140 6.85 -5.37 13.11
CA THR A 140 8.00 -4.70 12.47
C THR A 140 7.77 -3.20 12.27
N MET A 141 6.64 -2.68 12.74
CA MET A 141 6.28 -1.27 12.63
C MET A 141 7.34 -0.38 13.30
N PRO A 142 7.86 0.65 12.62
CA PRO A 142 8.78 1.59 13.24
C PRO A 142 8.05 2.45 14.29
N ARG A 143 8.83 3.07 15.16
CA ARG A 143 8.27 4.07 16.09
C ARG A 143 7.64 5.20 15.29
N LEU A 144 6.39 5.51 15.59
CA LEU A 144 5.68 6.64 15.01
C LEU A 144 6.13 7.96 15.64
N ASP A 145 5.93 9.06 14.92
CA ASP A 145 6.22 10.42 15.40
C ASP A 145 5.38 10.75 16.63
N ASP A 146 5.98 11.41 17.60
CA ASP A 146 5.38 11.70 18.93
C ASP A 146 4.10 12.55 18.86
N ASP A 147 3.91 13.35 17.80
CA ASP A 147 2.74 14.20 17.60
C ASP A 147 1.45 13.40 17.37
N VAL A 148 1.56 12.21 16.78
CA VAL A 148 0.41 11.33 16.47
C VAL A 148 0.45 10.00 17.23
N ALA A 149 1.62 9.56 17.68
CA ALA A 149 1.80 8.24 18.33
C ALA A 149 0.84 8.00 19.51
N LYS A 150 0.52 9.03 20.28
CA LYS A 150 -0.40 8.95 21.43
C LYS A 150 -1.86 8.75 21.04
N ARG A 151 -2.20 9.00 19.77
CA ARG A 151 -3.56 8.88 19.22
C ARG A 151 -3.73 7.63 18.39
N ILE A 152 -2.65 6.85 18.17
CA ILE A 152 -2.68 5.63 17.38
C ILE A 152 -2.57 4.43 18.30
N THR A 153 -3.53 3.53 18.16
CA THR A 153 -3.45 2.15 18.63
C THR A 153 -3.22 1.23 17.45
N ALA A 154 -2.54 0.10 17.67
CA ALA A 154 -2.32 -0.89 16.63
C ALA A 154 -2.92 -2.23 17.06
N ASP A 155 -3.58 -2.90 16.15
CA ASP A 155 -4.11 -4.24 16.31
C ASP A 155 -3.78 -5.08 15.07
N SER A 156 -3.80 -6.39 15.21
CA SER A 156 -3.41 -7.28 14.12
C SER A 156 -4.44 -8.38 13.89
N GLY A 157 -4.62 -8.73 12.62
CA GLY A 157 -5.52 -9.81 12.24
C GLY A 157 -5.67 -9.98 10.74
N ASP A 158 -6.76 -10.62 10.37
CA ASP A 158 -7.12 -10.93 8.99
C ASP A 158 -8.43 -10.21 8.65
N PHE A 159 -8.37 -9.21 7.79
CA PHE A 159 -9.54 -8.41 7.38
C PHE A 159 -10.59 -9.22 6.60
N PHE A 160 -10.25 -10.42 6.12
CA PHE A 160 -11.23 -11.35 5.57
C PHE A 160 -12.11 -12.00 6.65
N ARG A 161 -11.67 -12.02 7.89
CA ARG A 161 -12.42 -12.56 9.03
C ARG A 161 -13.16 -11.48 9.80
N ALA A 162 -12.43 -10.45 10.21
CA ALA A 162 -12.98 -9.32 10.95
C ALA A 162 -12.04 -8.11 10.84
N VAL A 163 -12.60 -6.94 11.14
CA VAL A 163 -11.83 -5.69 11.28
C VAL A 163 -12.19 -5.02 12.61
N PRO A 164 -11.35 -4.13 13.16
CA PRO A 164 -11.65 -3.42 14.41
C PRO A 164 -12.96 -2.63 14.32
N GLU A 165 -13.75 -2.67 15.37
CA GLU A 165 -15.07 -2.05 15.44
C GLU A 165 -15.02 -0.58 15.86
N GLY A 166 -16.13 0.14 15.59
CA GLY A 166 -16.41 1.45 16.13
C GLY A 166 -15.71 2.60 15.43
N GLY A 167 -15.17 2.39 14.23
CA GLY A 167 -14.66 3.48 13.39
C GLY A 167 -15.79 4.23 12.69
N ASP A 168 -15.65 5.53 12.55
CA ASP A 168 -16.51 6.37 11.73
C ASP A 168 -15.87 6.71 10.37
N LEU A 169 -14.58 6.45 10.21
CA LEU A 169 -13.88 6.45 8.93
C LEU A 169 -12.97 5.22 8.83
N TYR A 170 -13.23 4.35 7.85
CA TYR A 170 -12.34 3.25 7.49
C TYR A 170 -11.56 3.62 6.24
N THR A 171 -10.25 3.40 6.25
CA THR A 171 -9.39 3.70 5.11
C THR A 171 -8.79 2.43 4.54
N LEU A 172 -8.74 2.36 3.22
CA LEU A 172 -8.16 1.27 2.44
C LEU A 172 -7.29 1.93 1.36
N LYS A 173 -5.97 1.91 1.54
CA LYS A 173 -5.05 2.49 0.58
C LYS A 173 -4.17 1.43 -0.05
N HIS A 174 -4.31 1.22 -1.35
CA HIS A 174 -3.66 0.14 -2.09
C HIS A 174 -3.94 -1.24 -1.48
N ILE A 175 -5.24 -1.49 -1.21
CA ILE A 175 -5.73 -2.75 -0.67
C ILE A 175 -6.72 -3.39 -1.62
N ILE A 176 -7.73 -2.65 -2.07
CA ILE A 176 -8.80 -3.22 -2.91
C ILE A 176 -8.26 -3.71 -4.25
N HIS A 177 -7.24 -3.08 -4.77
CA HIS A 177 -6.62 -3.48 -6.03
C HIS A 177 -5.86 -4.82 -5.96
N ASP A 178 -5.51 -5.31 -4.78
CA ASP A 178 -4.83 -6.61 -4.62
C ASP A 178 -5.76 -7.82 -4.77
N TRP A 179 -7.09 -7.60 -4.75
CA TRP A 179 -8.08 -8.66 -4.56
C TRP A 179 -9.13 -8.72 -5.66
N ALA A 180 -9.62 -9.93 -5.92
CA ALA A 180 -10.76 -10.16 -6.79
C ALA A 180 -12.06 -9.58 -6.18
N ASP A 181 -13.08 -9.35 -7.00
CA ASP A 181 -14.29 -8.64 -6.59
C ASP A 181 -15.10 -9.31 -5.46
N ASP A 182 -15.09 -10.63 -5.38
CA ASP A 182 -15.73 -11.38 -4.29
C ASP A 182 -15.00 -11.17 -2.96
N GLN A 183 -13.68 -11.15 -2.99
CA GLN A 183 -12.82 -10.85 -1.85
C GLN A 183 -12.98 -9.39 -1.42
N CYS A 184 -13.02 -8.44 -2.36
CA CYS A 184 -13.31 -7.04 -2.07
C CYS A 184 -14.66 -6.87 -1.38
N ARG A 185 -15.71 -7.56 -1.86
CA ARG A 185 -17.02 -7.55 -1.22
C ARG A 185 -16.97 -8.09 0.21
N GLN A 186 -16.18 -9.13 0.48
CA GLN A 186 -16.01 -9.67 1.83
C GLN A 186 -15.35 -8.65 2.76
N ILE A 187 -14.24 -8.00 2.33
CA ILE A 187 -13.57 -6.94 3.09
C ILE A 187 -14.56 -5.81 3.41
N LEU A 188 -15.24 -5.28 2.40
CA LEU A 188 -16.19 -4.17 2.56
C LEU A 188 -17.40 -4.56 3.43
N THR A 189 -17.84 -5.81 3.39
CA THR A 189 -18.91 -6.32 4.26
C THR A 189 -18.45 -6.35 5.73
N ASN A 190 -17.22 -6.83 6.00
CA ASN A 190 -16.67 -6.81 7.34
C ASN A 190 -16.52 -5.38 7.87
N ILE A 191 -16.05 -4.45 7.05
CA ILE A 191 -15.97 -3.02 7.39
C ILE A 191 -17.37 -2.46 7.69
N ARG A 192 -18.37 -2.71 6.84
CA ARG A 192 -19.72 -2.23 7.06
C ARG A 192 -20.33 -2.74 8.38
N ASN A 193 -20.04 -3.98 8.74
CA ASN A 193 -20.56 -4.58 9.99
C ASN A 193 -19.87 -4.00 11.24
N ALA A 194 -18.62 -3.54 11.10
CA ALA A 194 -17.80 -3.01 12.20
C ALA A 194 -17.96 -1.49 12.40
N MET A 195 -18.38 -0.75 11.35
CA MET A 195 -18.46 0.71 11.41
C MET A 195 -19.67 1.19 12.21
N VAL A 196 -19.56 2.37 12.78
CA VAL A 196 -20.70 3.05 13.41
C VAL A 196 -21.75 3.47 12.37
N GLU A 197 -22.97 3.74 12.81
CA GLU A 197 -24.02 4.28 11.95
C GLU A 197 -23.56 5.63 11.33
N GLY A 198 -23.73 5.79 10.03
CA GLY A 198 -23.26 6.97 9.30
C GLY A 198 -21.75 6.98 9.01
N GLY A 199 -21.02 5.94 9.38
CA GLY A 199 -19.60 5.78 9.07
C GLY A 199 -19.33 5.75 7.57
N ARG A 200 -18.10 6.08 7.19
CA ARG A 200 -17.63 6.22 5.79
C ARG A 200 -16.47 5.30 5.50
N VAL A 201 -16.31 4.94 4.24
CA VAL A 201 -15.12 4.24 3.73
C VAL A 201 -14.40 5.14 2.75
N LEU A 202 -13.10 5.31 2.93
CA LEU A 202 -12.21 6.02 2.00
C LEU A 202 -11.29 5.00 1.33
N ILE A 203 -11.50 4.76 0.05
CA ILE A 203 -10.67 3.91 -0.78
C ILE A 203 -9.71 4.80 -1.58
N VAL A 204 -8.42 4.46 -1.55
CA VAL A 204 -7.36 5.19 -2.25
C VAL A 204 -6.57 4.20 -3.10
N ASP A 205 -6.99 4.07 -4.35
CA ASP A 205 -6.37 3.23 -5.37
C ASP A 205 -6.23 4.03 -6.68
N ALA A 206 -5.51 3.52 -7.66
CA ALA A 206 -5.49 4.09 -8.98
C ALA A 206 -6.85 3.90 -9.65
N VAL A 207 -7.37 4.96 -10.26
CA VAL A 207 -8.61 4.91 -11.06
C VAL A 207 -8.22 4.97 -12.53
N LEU A 208 -8.48 3.89 -13.26
CA LEU A 208 -8.16 3.83 -14.68
C LEU A 208 -9.01 4.80 -15.48
N PRO A 209 -8.41 5.61 -16.37
CA PRO A 209 -9.17 6.48 -17.26
C PRO A 209 -9.98 5.66 -18.27
N PRO A 210 -11.12 6.17 -18.75
CA PRO A 210 -12.03 5.41 -19.62
C PRO A 210 -11.48 5.13 -21.04
N GLN A 211 -10.33 5.66 -21.39
CA GLN A 211 -9.67 5.45 -22.70
C GLN A 211 -8.16 5.35 -22.55
N SER A 212 -7.50 4.78 -23.56
CA SER A 212 -6.06 4.53 -23.66
C SER A 212 -5.21 5.80 -23.80
N SER A 213 -5.33 6.74 -22.87
CA SER A 213 -4.32 7.77 -22.67
C SER A 213 -3.14 7.18 -21.87
N PRO A 214 -1.90 7.62 -22.09
CA PRO A 214 -0.79 7.22 -21.24
C PRO A 214 -1.09 7.57 -19.80
N ASP A 215 -1.21 6.54 -18.95
CA ASP A 215 -1.49 6.69 -17.52
C ASP A 215 -0.68 5.64 -16.72
N ALA A 216 -0.13 6.02 -15.59
CA ALA A 216 0.62 5.13 -14.71
C ALA A 216 -0.26 4.02 -14.12
N GLY A 217 -1.57 4.23 -14.01
CA GLY A 217 -2.54 3.23 -13.55
C GLY A 217 -2.53 1.97 -14.40
N PHE A 218 -2.31 2.07 -15.73
CA PHE A 218 -2.19 0.87 -16.57
C PHE A 218 -0.96 0.02 -16.25
N LEU A 219 0.17 0.65 -15.88
CA LEU A 219 1.34 -0.11 -15.43
C LEU A 219 1.08 -0.77 -14.07
N MET A 220 0.35 -0.08 -13.19
CA MET A 220 -0.06 -0.65 -11.91
C MET A 220 -1.04 -1.80 -12.11
N ASP A 221 -2.00 -1.69 -13.01
CA ASP A 221 -2.93 -2.77 -13.38
C ASP A 221 -2.19 -4.00 -13.90
N MET A 222 -1.20 -3.80 -14.77
CA MET A 222 -0.31 -4.88 -15.21
C MET A 222 0.48 -5.49 -14.05
N ASN A 223 0.88 -4.68 -13.07
CA ASN A 223 1.54 -5.18 -11.87
C ASN A 223 0.59 -6.04 -11.02
N MET A 224 -0.66 -5.60 -10.83
CA MET A 224 -1.67 -6.40 -10.13
C MET A 224 -1.90 -7.73 -10.84
N LEU A 225 -2.07 -7.73 -12.15
CA LEU A 225 -2.20 -8.95 -12.95
C LEU A 225 -1.00 -9.89 -12.80
N ALA A 226 0.23 -9.36 -12.73
CA ALA A 226 1.44 -10.16 -12.58
C ALA A 226 1.59 -10.75 -11.17
N MET A 227 1.19 -10.00 -10.13
CA MET A 227 1.56 -10.25 -8.74
C MET A 227 0.46 -10.89 -7.90
N THR A 228 -0.82 -10.64 -8.25
CA THR A 228 -1.95 -10.99 -7.38
C THR A 228 -2.94 -11.92 -8.07
N PRO A 229 -3.59 -12.86 -7.34
CA PRO A 229 -4.60 -13.75 -7.92
C PRO A 229 -5.95 -13.00 -8.06
N GLY A 230 -6.11 -12.25 -9.15
CA GLY A 230 -7.37 -11.55 -9.50
C GLY A 230 -7.45 -10.10 -9.04
N GLY A 231 -6.36 -9.53 -8.51
CA GLY A 231 -6.27 -8.09 -8.29
C GLY A 231 -6.22 -7.31 -9.60
N CYS A 232 -6.76 -6.10 -9.57
CA CYS A 232 -6.78 -5.19 -10.71
C CYS A 232 -7.04 -3.76 -10.26
N GLU A 233 -6.58 -2.81 -11.06
CA GLU A 233 -7.05 -1.43 -10.94
C GLU A 233 -8.44 -1.30 -11.58
N ARG A 234 -9.23 -0.37 -11.09
CA ARG A 234 -10.63 -0.23 -11.48
C ARG A 234 -10.91 1.11 -12.13
N THR A 235 -11.94 1.16 -12.96
CA THR A 235 -12.48 2.40 -13.52
C THR A 235 -13.47 3.03 -12.53
N GLU A 236 -13.88 4.27 -12.79
CA GLU A 236 -14.89 4.97 -11.98
C GLU A 236 -16.30 4.34 -12.08
N LYS A 237 -16.55 3.49 -13.08
CA LYS A 237 -17.85 2.88 -13.36
C LYS A 237 -17.94 1.44 -12.92
#